data_b345a487c19a9f2fb954ef8c06588ce1
#
_entry.id   b345a487c19a9f2fb954ef8c06588ce1
#
_cell.length_a   1.000
_cell.length_b   1.000
_cell.length_c   1.000
_cell.angle_alpha   90.00
_cell.angle_beta   90.00
_cell.angle_gamma   90.00
#
_symmetry.space_group_name_H-M   'P 1'
#
loop_
_entity.id
_entity.type
_entity.pdbx_description
1 polymer ?
#
loop_
_entity_poly.entity_id
_entity_poly.type
_entity_poly.pdbx_seq_one_letter_code
_entity_poly.pdbx_strand_id
1 'polypeptide(L)'
;MKPLNTTIVLAAVVSLAALVPLRGNAQDAYSAYLLPSAAASAPCDNTDFLKDQQKFESGQLTQDVLENVCGTVTYVYPKKHTTSGWHGYFLLQLSAGNVIEIVSDLGQMNAPAWPWVQIGDSATVRGRYYYDNDSSQGIDWTHHGTSSSWTTPGYVVVNGTKYQ
;
A
#
# COMPACT_ATOMS: atom_id res chain seq x y z
N MET A 1 -41.65 -75.37 2.48
CA MET A 1 -41.07 -74.06 2.31
C MET A 1 -39.59 -74.28 1.99
N LYS A 2 -39.17 -74.02 0.75
CA LYS A 2 -37.78 -74.21 0.31
C LYS A 2 -37.07 -72.84 0.37
N PRO A 3 -35.81 -72.73 0.84
CA PRO A 3 -35.07 -71.50 0.78
C PRO A 3 -34.45 -71.28 -0.64
N LEU A 4 -34.55 -70.11 -1.18
CA LEU A 4 -33.87 -69.67 -2.41
C LEU A 4 -32.38 -69.39 -2.08
N ASN A 5 -31.50 -70.04 -2.79
CA ASN A 5 -30.08 -69.74 -2.81
C ASN A 5 -29.84 -68.60 -3.83
N THR A 6 -29.42 -67.43 -3.37
CA THR A 6 -28.98 -66.35 -4.23
C THR A 6 -27.47 -66.39 -4.38
N THR A 7 -26.98 -66.74 -5.58
CA THR A 7 -25.56 -66.75 -5.92
C THR A 7 -25.16 -65.33 -6.33
N ILE A 8 -24.26 -64.70 -5.57
CA ILE A 8 -23.69 -63.39 -5.91
C ILE A 8 -22.46 -63.60 -6.78
N VAL A 9 -22.52 -63.15 -8.02
CA VAL A 9 -21.39 -63.12 -8.94
C VAL A 9 -20.62 -61.81 -8.72
N LEU A 10 -19.40 -61.90 -8.23
CA LEU A 10 -18.48 -60.75 -8.11
C LEU A 10 -17.83 -60.50 -9.48
N ALA A 11 -18.17 -59.42 -10.13
CA ALA A 11 -17.45 -58.94 -11.31
C ALA A 11 -16.24 -58.10 -10.88
N ALA A 12 -15.03 -58.57 -11.14
CA ALA A 12 -13.81 -57.81 -10.93
C ALA A 12 -13.62 -56.79 -12.08
N VAL A 13 -13.71 -55.52 -11.75
CA VAL A 13 -13.37 -54.43 -12.67
C VAL A 13 -11.87 -54.15 -12.58
N VAL A 14 -11.14 -54.54 -13.60
CA VAL A 14 -9.71 -54.22 -13.76
C VAL A 14 -9.63 -52.79 -14.34
N SER A 15 -9.30 -51.84 -13.49
CA SER A 15 -9.02 -50.47 -13.94
C SER A 15 -7.59 -50.38 -14.47
N LEU A 16 -7.43 -50.22 -15.78
CA LEU A 16 -6.16 -49.84 -16.40
C LEU A 16 -5.91 -48.37 -16.08
N ALA A 17 -4.97 -48.07 -15.19
CA ALA A 17 -4.45 -46.73 -14.98
C ALA A 17 -3.54 -46.35 -16.17
N ALA A 18 -4.00 -45.48 -17.05
CA ALA A 18 -3.17 -44.91 -18.08
C ALA A 18 -2.19 -43.90 -17.43
N LEU A 19 -0.91 -44.24 -17.44
CA LEU A 19 0.18 -43.32 -17.11
C LEU A 19 0.28 -42.25 -18.21
N VAL A 20 -0.27 -41.07 -17.95
CA VAL A 20 -0.06 -39.88 -18.79
C VAL A 20 1.32 -39.31 -18.40
N PRO A 21 2.29 -39.24 -19.32
CA PRO A 21 3.55 -38.56 -19.03
C PRO A 21 3.27 -37.05 -18.91
N LEU A 22 3.49 -36.48 -17.71
CA LEU A 22 3.57 -35.04 -17.47
C LEU A 22 4.79 -34.50 -18.23
N ARG A 23 4.56 -34.08 -19.48
CA ARG A 23 5.50 -33.21 -20.18
C ARG A 23 5.33 -31.80 -19.61
N GLY A 24 5.99 -31.53 -18.47
CA GLY A 24 6.22 -30.19 -18.01
C GLY A 24 7.10 -29.46 -19.03
N ASN A 25 6.53 -28.49 -19.74
CA ASN A 25 7.31 -27.60 -20.59
C ASN A 25 8.27 -26.82 -19.70
N ALA A 26 9.57 -27.01 -19.89
CA ALA A 26 10.62 -26.24 -19.20
C ALA A 26 10.56 -24.71 -19.46
N GLN A 27 9.66 -24.26 -20.33
CA GLN A 27 9.41 -22.86 -20.63
C GLN A 27 8.56 -22.15 -19.59
N ASP A 28 7.72 -22.85 -18.83
CA ASP A 28 6.88 -22.23 -17.78
C ASP A 28 7.68 -21.83 -16.54
N ALA A 29 8.82 -22.50 -16.29
CA ALA A 29 9.71 -22.18 -15.18
C ALA A 29 10.55 -20.91 -15.42
N TYR A 30 10.84 -20.54 -16.66
CA TYR A 30 11.63 -19.38 -17.01
C TYR A 30 10.84 -18.06 -16.95
N SER A 31 9.52 -18.11 -17.13
CA SER A 31 8.65 -16.92 -17.10
C SER A 31 8.46 -16.36 -15.69
N ALA A 32 8.64 -17.18 -14.65
CA ALA A 32 8.47 -16.75 -13.26
C ALA A 32 9.65 -15.88 -12.74
N TYR A 33 10.81 -15.91 -13.44
CA TYR A 33 11.99 -15.15 -13.02
C TYR A 33 12.09 -13.76 -13.62
N LEU A 34 11.19 -13.39 -14.54
CA LEU A 34 11.24 -12.10 -15.26
C LEU A 34 10.12 -11.13 -14.88
N LEU A 35 9.33 -11.43 -13.87
CA LEU A 35 8.45 -10.41 -13.30
C LEU A 35 9.34 -9.37 -12.60
N PRO A 36 9.32 -8.09 -13.01
CA PRO A 36 10.00 -7.07 -12.26
C PRO A 36 9.44 -7.14 -10.84
N SER A 37 10.31 -7.43 -9.87
CA SER A 37 9.96 -7.26 -8.47
C SER A 37 9.48 -5.82 -8.33
N ALA A 38 8.19 -5.62 -8.12
CA ALA A 38 7.69 -4.32 -7.73
C ALA A 38 8.55 -3.91 -6.54
N ALA A 39 9.31 -2.82 -6.68
CA ALA A 39 10.18 -2.36 -5.62
C ALA A 39 9.30 -2.22 -4.39
N ALA A 40 9.49 -3.13 -3.43
CA ALA A 40 8.70 -3.16 -2.23
C ALA A 40 8.83 -1.77 -1.57
N SER A 41 7.72 -1.10 -1.36
CA SER A 41 7.72 0.13 -0.56
C SER A 41 8.35 -0.20 0.79
N ALA A 42 9.15 0.71 1.33
CA ALA A 42 9.69 0.52 2.67
C ALA A 42 8.53 0.24 3.65
N PRO A 43 8.70 -0.68 4.61
CA PRO A 43 7.65 -0.94 5.58
C PRO A 43 7.33 0.35 6.35
N CYS A 44 6.06 0.59 6.65
CA CYS A 44 5.66 1.74 7.45
C CYS A 44 6.06 1.55 8.91
N ASP A 45 6.42 2.66 9.59
CA ASP A 45 6.72 2.67 11.01
C ASP A 45 5.91 3.75 11.74
N ASN A 46 4.65 3.45 12.02
CA ASN A 46 3.78 4.36 12.77
C ASN A 46 4.28 4.58 14.22
N THR A 47 5.05 3.64 14.77
CA THR A 47 5.59 3.78 16.14
C THR A 47 6.69 4.83 16.16
N ASP A 48 7.55 4.88 15.16
CA ASP A 48 8.61 5.87 15.07
C ASP A 48 8.04 7.26 14.79
N PHE A 49 7.09 7.36 13.86
CA PHE A 49 6.33 8.58 13.63
C PHE A 49 5.73 9.18 14.92
N LEU A 50 5.06 8.36 15.74
CA LEU A 50 4.45 8.85 16.98
C LEU A 50 5.49 9.34 18.01
N LYS A 51 6.69 8.76 18.04
CA LYS A 51 7.79 9.28 18.87
C LYS A 51 8.29 10.62 18.37
N ASP A 52 8.42 10.79 17.05
CA ASP A 52 8.87 12.05 16.48
C ASP A 52 7.80 13.14 16.61
N GLN A 53 6.52 12.82 16.50
CA GLN A 53 5.43 13.73 16.84
C GLN A 53 5.55 14.23 18.30
N GLN A 54 5.74 13.34 19.26
CA GLN A 54 5.93 13.73 20.68
C GLN A 54 7.16 14.61 20.90
N LYS A 55 8.25 14.37 20.15
CA LYS A 55 9.44 15.23 20.22
C LYS A 55 9.17 16.64 19.68
N PHE A 56 8.40 16.76 18.60
CA PHE A 56 7.94 18.06 18.08
C PHE A 56 7.05 18.79 19.10
N GLU A 57 6.04 18.12 19.62
CA GLU A 57 5.13 18.67 20.65
C GLU A 57 5.87 19.17 21.88
N SER A 58 6.95 18.48 22.28
CA SER A 58 7.80 18.86 23.41
C SER A 58 8.93 19.84 23.05
N GLY A 59 9.07 20.25 21.79
CA GLY A 59 10.14 21.13 21.32
C GLY A 59 11.54 20.49 21.28
N GLN A 60 11.62 19.17 21.40
CA GLN A 60 12.89 18.43 21.28
C GLN A 60 13.32 18.21 19.84
N LEU A 61 12.37 18.23 18.90
CA LEU A 61 12.60 18.15 17.48
C LEU A 61 12.03 19.42 16.83
N THR A 62 12.84 20.10 16.03
CA THR A 62 12.49 21.40 15.42
C THR A 62 12.73 21.44 13.91
N GLN A 63 13.17 20.32 13.35
CA GLN A 63 13.43 20.19 11.90
C GLN A 63 12.55 19.10 11.32
N ASP A 64 11.99 19.37 10.15
CA ASP A 64 11.18 18.41 9.42
C ASP A 64 11.96 17.11 9.21
N VAL A 65 11.27 15.99 9.31
CA VAL A 65 11.83 14.65 9.21
C VAL A 65 11.13 13.83 8.13
N LEU A 66 11.83 12.84 7.62
CA LEU A 66 11.27 11.89 6.67
C LEU A 66 10.51 10.81 7.43
N GLU A 67 9.22 10.67 7.14
CA GLU A 67 8.38 9.65 7.73
C GLU A 67 7.84 8.66 6.70
N ASN A 68 7.51 7.47 7.19
CA ASN A 68 6.88 6.42 6.41
C ASN A 68 5.76 5.77 7.21
N VAL A 69 4.54 6.26 7.02
CA VAL A 69 3.36 5.85 7.79
C VAL A 69 2.39 5.01 6.96
N CYS A 70 1.54 4.25 7.62
CA CYS A 70 0.43 3.55 6.96
C CYS A 70 -0.85 3.58 7.79
N GLY A 71 -1.98 3.45 7.11
CA GLY A 71 -3.27 3.49 7.79
C GLY A 71 -4.44 3.38 6.82
N THR A 72 -5.60 3.79 7.33
CA THR A 72 -6.85 3.82 6.56
C THR A 72 -7.24 5.27 6.29
N VAL A 73 -7.62 5.56 5.05
CA VAL A 73 -8.13 6.87 4.65
C VAL A 73 -9.49 7.11 5.29
N THR A 74 -9.63 8.20 6.05
CA THR A 74 -10.88 8.53 6.76
C THR A 74 -11.62 9.72 6.17
N TYR A 75 -10.91 10.58 5.42
CA TYR A 75 -11.51 11.71 4.73
C TYR A 75 -10.69 12.10 3.50
N VAL A 76 -11.36 12.61 2.46
CA VAL A 76 -10.72 13.13 1.25
C VAL A 76 -11.30 14.51 0.96
N TYR A 77 -10.42 15.51 0.91
CA TYR A 77 -10.79 16.89 0.63
C TYR A 77 -10.86 17.16 -0.88
N PRO A 78 -11.66 18.15 -1.31
CA PRO A 78 -11.50 18.73 -2.65
C PRO A 78 -10.07 19.25 -2.83
N LYS A 79 -9.54 19.12 -4.06
CA LYS A 79 -8.22 19.72 -4.37
C LYS A 79 -8.24 21.24 -4.19
N LYS A 80 -7.10 21.77 -3.74
CA LYS A 80 -6.91 23.23 -3.57
C LYS A 80 -5.78 23.71 -4.46
N HIS A 81 -5.90 24.93 -4.97
CA HIS A 81 -4.80 25.62 -5.63
C HIS A 81 -4.07 26.51 -4.63
N THR A 82 -2.76 26.34 -4.54
CA THR A 82 -1.86 27.13 -3.69
C THR A 82 -0.85 27.87 -4.56
N THR A 83 0.09 28.59 -3.95
CA THR A 83 1.18 29.25 -4.67
C THR A 83 2.11 28.28 -5.39
N SER A 84 2.22 27.02 -4.91
CA SER A 84 3.04 25.96 -5.51
C SER A 84 2.29 25.06 -6.49
N GLY A 85 0.98 25.25 -6.70
CA GLY A 85 0.19 24.46 -7.65
C GLY A 85 -1.05 23.83 -7.04
N TRP A 86 -1.58 22.83 -7.73
CA TRP A 86 -2.74 22.07 -7.27
C TRP A 86 -2.32 20.95 -6.30
N HIS A 87 -3.00 20.90 -5.15
CA HIS A 87 -2.76 19.90 -4.13
C HIS A 87 -4.03 19.10 -3.80
N GLY A 88 -3.86 17.80 -3.59
CA GLY A 88 -4.84 16.91 -3.01
C GLY A 88 -4.54 16.69 -1.53
N TYR A 89 -5.60 16.57 -0.71
CA TYR A 89 -5.51 16.41 0.73
C TYR A 89 -6.39 15.27 1.18
N PHE A 90 -5.89 14.44 2.09
CA PHE A 90 -6.69 13.42 2.74
C PHE A 90 -6.22 13.15 4.17
N LEU A 91 -7.11 12.62 5.00
CA LEU A 91 -6.78 12.21 6.36
C LEU A 91 -6.51 10.71 6.40
N LEU A 92 -5.40 10.36 7.01
CA LEU A 92 -4.95 8.99 7.22
C LEU A 92 -4.99 8.65 8.70
N GLN A 93 -5.81 7.67 9.09
CA GLN A 93 -5.86 7.13 10.44
C GLN A 93 -4.79 6.06 10.61
N LEU A 94 -3.79 6.35 11.44
CA LEU A 94 -2.65 5.46 11.70
C LEU A 94 -2.98 4.39 12.75
N SER A 95 -3.74 4.78 13.77
CA SER A 95 -4.24 3.92 14.85
C SER A 95 -5.47 4.59 15.50
N ALA A 96 -6.09 3.94 16.48
CA ALA A 96 -7.20 4.54 17.22
C ALA A 96 -6.78 5.88 17.84
N GLY A 97 -7.42 6.97 17.42
CA GLY A 97 -7.18 8.32 17.92
C GLY A 97 -6.06 9.10 17.23
N ASN A 98 -5.27 8.48 16.34
CA ASN A 98 -4.17 9.15 15.64
C ASN A 98 -4.51 9.30 14.15
N VAL A 99 -4.76 10.53 13.73
CA VAL A 99 -5.06 10.90 12.34
C VAL A 99 -4.08 11.97 11.90
N ILE A 100 -3.52 11.83 10.71
CA ILE A 100 -2.59 12.80 10.12
C ILE A 100 -3.07 13.27 8.75
N GLU A 101 -2.87 14.55 8.42
CA GLU A 101 -3.13 15.08 7.09
C GLU A 101 -2.03 14.67 6.13
N ILE A 102 -2.42 14.23 4.95
CA ILE A 102 -1.51 13.92 3.84
C ILE A 102 -1.74 14.93 2.73
N VAL A 103 -0.65 15.52 2.25
CA VAL A 103 -0.65 16.52 1.18
C VAL A 103 0.09 15.97 -0.03
N SER A 104 -0.57 16.00 -1.18
CA SER A 104 -0.01 15.52 -2.45
C SER A 104 -0.01 16.62 -3.49
N ASP A 105 1.17 16.97 -4.01
CA ASP A 105 1.30 17.90 -5.14
C ASP A 105 0.87 17.20 -6.44
N LEU A 106 -0.31 17.53 -6.94
CA LEU A 106 -0.92 16.88 -8.09
C LEU A 106 -0.20 17.20 -9.42
N GLY A 107 0.61 18.26 -9.45
CA GLY A 107 1.44 18.63 -10.60
C GLY A 107 2.77 17.87 -10.66
N GLN A 108 3.22 17.31 -9.55
CA GLN A 108 4.49 16.61 -9.43
C GLN A 108 4.33 15.09 -9.35
N MET A 109 3.13 14.60 -9.08
CA MET A 109 2.87 13.17 -8.95
C MET A 109 2.48 12.53 -10.28
N ASN A 110 3.02 11.34 -10.53
CA ASN A 110 2.53 10.47 -11.60
C ASN A 110 1.28 9.72 -11.12
N ALA A 111 0.14 10.40 -11.12
CA ALA A 111 -1.14 9.89 -10.64
C ALA A 111 -2.28 10.30 -11.57
N PRO A 112 -3.42 9.58 -11.58
CA PRO A 112 -4.61 10.01 -12.32
C PRO A 112 -5.21 11.30 -11.75
N ALA A 113 -6.30 11.78 -12.37
CA ALA A 113 -7.01 12.95 -11.87
C ALA A 113 -7.50 12.74 -10.43
N TRP A 114 -7.38 13.80 -9.61
CA TRP A 114 -7.87 13.79 -8.23
C TRP A 114 -9.41 13.72 -8.16
N PRO A 115 -9.99 12.92 -7.24
CA PRO A 115 -9.33 12.08 -6.23
C PRO A 115 -8.96 10.69 -6.78
N TRP A 116 -7.73 10.27 -6.55
CA TRP A 116 -7.27 8.91 -6.83
C TRP A 116 -7.18 8.05 -5.54
N VAL A 117 -7.69 8.60 -4.45
CA VAL A 117 -7.81 7.97 -3.12
C VAL A 117 -9.25 8.13 -2.63
N GLN A 118 -9.78 7.16 -1.88
CA GLN A 118 -11.13 7.13 -1.38
C GLN A 118 -11.16 6.79 0.11
N ILE A 119 -12.25 7.18 0.79
CA ILE A 119 -12.48 6.80 2.19
C ILE A 119 -12.54 5.27 2.28
N GLY A 120 -11.82 4.70 3.26
CA GLY A 120 -11.70 3.26 3.46
C GLY A 120 -10.51 2.62 2.76
N ASP A 121 -9.81 3.32 1.87
CA ASP A 121 -8.59 2.82 1.24
C ASP A 121 -7.49 2.58 2.28
N SER A 122 -6.70 1.53 2.06
CA SER A 122 -5.43 1.33 2.75
C SER A 122 -4.35 2.14 2.06
N ALA A 123 -3.62 2.97 2.81
CA ALA A 123 -2.54 3.76 2.25
C ALA A 123 -1.25 3.62 3.05
N THR A 124 -0.11 3.63 2.34
CA THR A 124 1.23 3.83 2.88
C THR A 124 1.79 5.10 2.28
N VAL A 125 2.29 5.99 3.11
CA VAL A 125 2.74 7.32 2.73
C VAL A 125 4.16 7.54 3.21
N ARG A 126 5.02 7.95 2.29
CA ARG A 126 6.37 8.41 2.59
C ARG A 126 6.50 9.86 2.16
N GLY A 127 6.93 10.72 3.09
CA GLY A 127 7.10 12.14 2.82
C GLY A 127 7.74 12.86 3.97
N ARG A 128 7.77 14.18 3.85
CA ARG A 128 8.26 15.09 4.88
C ARG A 128 7.18 15.31 5.91
N TYR A 129 7.42 14.96 7.18
CA TYR A 129 6.58 15.37 8.28
C TYR A 129 6.95 16.78 8.73
N TYR A 130 5.99 17.67 8.71
CA TYR A 130 6.06 19.03 9.24
C TYR A 130 5.14 19.19 10.45
N TYR A 131 5.55 20.01 11.39
CA TYR A 131 4.78 20.30 12.60
C TYR A 131 4.91 21.78 12.96
N ASP A 132 3.85 22.54 12.73
CA ASP A 132 3.73 23.92 13.19
C ASP A 132 3.08 24.01 14.57
N ASN A 133 2.05 23.20 14.80
CA ASN A 133 1.31 22.99 16.05
C ASN A 133 0.34 21.81 15.90
N ASP A 134 -0.37 21.42 16.97
CA ASP A 134 -1.29 20.26 17.00
C ASP A 134 -2.39 20.29 15.92
N SER A 135 -2.80 21.49 15.46
CA SER A 135 -3.81 21.65 14.42
C SER A 135 -3.25 21.94 13.03
N SER A 136 -1.93 22.10 12.90
CA SER A 136 -1.21 22.39 11.67
C SER A 136 0.00 21.48 11.56
N GLN A 137 -0.23 20.24 11.18
CA GLN A 137 0.78 19.20 11.00
C GLN A 137 0.34 18.23 9.91
N GLY A 138 1.30 17.63 9.22
CA GLY A 138 0.99 16.72 8.13
C GLY A 138 2.22 16.10 7.49
N ILE A 139 1.97 15.25 6.52
CA ILE A 139 3.04 14.69 5.67
C ILE A 139 2.84 15.24 4.26
N ASP A 140 3.81 16.00 3.79
CA ASP A 140 3.89 16.56 2.44
C ASP A 140 5.08 15.99 1.67
N TRP A 141 5.44 16.58 0.51
CA TRP A 141 6.52 16.07 -0.37
C TRP A 141 6.36 14.58 -0.67
N THR A 142 5.13 14.14 -0.88
CA THR A 142 4.76 12.75 -1.16
C THR A 142 4.96 12.38 -2.64
N HIS A 143 5.88 13.04 -3.33
CA HIS A 143 6.23 12.84 -4.73
C HIS A 143 7.74 12.63 -4.87
N HIS A 144 8.22 12.32 -6.08
CA HIS A 144 9.67 12.21 -6.33
C HIS A 144 10.38 13.53 -6.01
N GLY A 145 11.63 13.45 -5.55
CA GLY A 145 12.40 14.62 -5.12
C GLY A 145 12.67 15.57 -6.29
N THR A 146 11.98 16.72 -6.31
CA THR A 146 12.05 17.73 -7.38
C THR A 146 12.63 19.06 -6.92
N SER A 147 12.82 19.24 -5.61
CA SER A 147 13.27 20.51 -5.01
C SER A 147 14.65 20.39 -4.40
N SER A 148 15.40 21.50 -4.46
CA SER A 148 16.65 21.63 -3.71
C SER A 148 16.42 21.75 -2.20
N SER A 149 15.23 22.16 -1.77
CA SER A 149 14.87 22.28 -0.34
C SER A 149 14.55 20.94 0.30
N TRP A 150 13.99 20.00 -0.49
CA TRP A 150 13.71 18.64 -0.04
C TRP A 150 13.98 17.68 -1.21
N THR A 151 15.13 17.03 -1.18
CA THR A 151 15.58 16.15 -2.27
C THR A 151 15.21 14.69 -2.07
N THR A 152 14.70 14.34 -0.88
CA THR A 152 14.35 12.97 -0.55
C THR A 152 13.03 12.58 -1.22
N PRO A 153 13.01 11.49 -2.02
CA PRO A 153 11.79 11.07 -2.69
C PRO A 153 10.72 10.58 -1.71
N GLY A 154 9.50 11.08 -1.90
CA GLY A 154 8.30 10.58 -1.26
C GLY A 154 7.44 9.75 -2.21
N TYR A 155 6.34 9.21 -1.70
CA TYR A 155 5.31 8.51 -2.47
C TYR A 155 4.05 8.28 -1.63
N VAL A 156 2.95 7.95 -2.33
CA VAL A 156 1.76 7.37 -1.73
C VAL A 156 1.46 6.04 -2.41
N VAL A 157 1.25 4.99 -1.62
CA VAL A 157 0.73 3.70 -2.11
C VAL A 157 -0.70 3.57 -1.64
N VAL A 158 -1.65 3.41 -2.56
CA VAL A 158 -3.07 3.20 -2.26
C VAL A 158 -3.49 1.83 -2.79
N ASN A 159 -3.94 0.96 -1.90
CA ASN A 159 -4.36 -0.40 -2.25
C ASN A 159 -3.33 -1.14 -3.13
N GLY A 160 -2.04 -0.95 -2.85
CA GLY A 160 -0.93 -1.55 -3.59
C GLY A 160 -0.47 -0.80 -4.84
N THR A 161 -1.17 0.25 -5.28
CA THR A 161 -0.75 1.10 -6.41
C THR A 161 0.06 2.29 -5.90
N LYS A 162 1.28 2.44 -6.42
CA LYS A 162 2.20 3.52 -6.03
C LYS A 162 2.04 4.74 -6.93
N TYR A 163 1.93 5.90 -6.30
CA TYR A 163 1.95 7.24 -6.90
C TYR A 163 3.13 8.04 -6.33
N GLN A 164 3.92 8.69 -7.23
CA GLN A 164 5.09 9.48 -6.81
C GLN A 164 5.47 10.54 -7.85
#